data_d476b3cbbacf5addd8e5554ff9fa8261
#
_entry.id   d476b3cbbacf5addd8e5554ff9fa8261
#
_cell.length_a   1.000
_cell.length_b   1.000
_cell.length_c   1.000
_cell.angle_alpha   90.00
_cell.angle_beta   90.00
_cell.angle_gamma   90.00
#
_symmetry.space_group_name_H-M   'P 1'
#
loop_
_entity.id
_entity.type
_entity.pdbx_description
1 polymer ?
#
loop_
_entity_poly.entity_id
_entity_poly.type
_entity_poly.pdbx_seq_one_letter_code
_entity_poly.pdbx_strand_id
1 'polypeptide(L)'
;VLTPVASRPGASGLGVGNTRSATTAMIPTSPATALTQVSSSTAQANSTGIPEFDRVLGGGLVPGSVVLLAGEPGVGKSTLLLEVVHRWARTGEDRRALYVTGEESAGQVRLRADRTGAVHERVFLAAESDLATVFGHVEQVAPSLLIVDSVQTMLAADVDGVIGGVTQVRAITSALTSLAKTTGIAVLLIGHVTKDGAVAGPRSLEHLVDVVLHFEGDKHSTLRMIRGVKNRFGASDEVGCFELRDTGIEGITDPSGLFLHHRTDAVPGTAVTVTMDGKRPLLAEVQALVVDTHMPSPRRAVSGLDHARVAMILAVLERRCGVKVARSEVYAATIGGMRTSEPAVDLALAVAVASAVTDRPIPTGVVILGEVGLAGEVRRVSGLGRRLAEAARLGFTHAITPEHEDTVPKGIEVRTVTNLGEALDYAHMRAV
;
A
#
# COMPACT_ATOMS: atom_id res chain seq x y z
N VAL A 1 -19.10 -27.84 -34.56
CA VAL A 1 -18.77 -29.19 -35.09
C VAL A 1 -17.25 -29.20 -35.25
N LEU A 2 -16.57 -29.88 -34.33
CA LEU A 2 -15.10 -29.94 -34.29
C LEU A 2 -14.64 -31.12 -35.16
N THR A 3 -13.78 -30.89 -36.13
CA THR A 3 -13.18 -31.92 -36.99
C THR A 3 -11.80 -32.30 -36.43
N PRO A 4 -11.50 -33.60 -36.23
CA PRO A 4 -10.19 -34.01 -35.72
C PRO A 4 -9.11 -33.85 -36.82
N VAL A 5 -7.93 -33.38 -36.39
CA VAL A 5 -6.75 -33.27 -37.27
C VAL A 5 -6.14 -34.64 -37.50
N ALA A 6 -6.00 -35.05 -38.77
CA ALA A 6 -5.36 -36.30 -39.15
C ALA A 6 -3.87 -36.31 -38.76
N SER A 7 -3.45 -37.36 -38.05
CA SER A 7 -2.08 -37.61 -37.64
C SER A 7 -1.14 -37.83 -38.80
N ARG A 8 0.04 -37.18 -38.83
CA ARG A 8 1.16 -37.49 -39.73
C ARG A 8 1.72 -38.88 -39.42
N PRO A 9 1.99 -39.73 -40.44
CA PRO A 9 2.65 -41.00 -40.24
C PRO A 9 4.16 -40.78 -40.04
N GLY A 10 4.70 -41.32 -38.95
CA GLY A 10 6.13 -41.47 -38.75
C GLY A 10 6.67 -41.11 -37.38
N ALA A 11 6.36 -41.89 -36.36
CA ALA A 11 7.24 -42.09 -35.21
C ALA A 11 6.90 -43.46 -34.61
N SER A 12 7.77 -44.40 -34.81
CA SER A 12 7.71 -45.77 -34.29
C SER A 12 7.86 -45.80 -32.76
N GLY A 13 7.08 -46.68 -32.17
CA GLY A 13 6.79 -46.90 -30.78
C GLY A 13 7.91 -47.01 -29.76
N LEU A 14 7.51 -46.68 -28.55
CA LEU A 14 7.91 -47.37 -27.32
C LEU A 14 6.63 -47.56 -26.49
N GLY A 15 6.17 -48.81 -26.43
CA GLY A 15 5.04 -49.20 -25.62
C GLY A 15 5.41 -49.23 -24.12
N VAL A 16 4.65 -48.48 -23.33
CA VAL A 16 4.43 -48.78 -21.92
C VAL A 16 2.94 -48.56 -21.66
N GLY A 17 2.24 -49.62 -21.34
CA GLY A 17 0.82 -49.61 -21.06
C GLY A 17 0.51 -48.77 -19.82
N ASN A 18 -0.31 -47.77 -20.02
CA ASN A 18 -1.16 -47.19 -18.99
C ASN A 18 -2.33 -46.50 -19.70
N THR A 19 -3.53 -46.97 -19.47
CA THR A 19 -4.79 -46.42 -20.00
C THR A 19 -5.03 -45.02 -19.42
N ARG A 20 -4.27 -44.02 -19.90
CA ARG A 20 -4.63 -42.62 -19.78
C ARG A 20 -5.43 -42.23 -21.00
N SER A 21 -6.64 -41.76 -20.80
CA SER A 21 -7.47 -41.15 -21.84
C SER A 21 -6.59 -40.15 -22.63
N ALA A 22 -6.28 -40.49 -23.86
CA ALA A 22 -5.45 -39.63 -24.71
C ALA A 22 -6.24 -38.34 -24.98
N THR A 23 -5.73 -37.22 -24.48
CA THR A 23 -6.31 -35.89 -24.76
C THR A 23 -6.17 -35.66 -26.28
N THR A 24 -7.28 -35.63 -26.99
CA THR A 24 -7.27 -35.36 -28.44
C THR A 24 -6.93 -33.89 -28.65
N ALA A 25 -5.95 -33.60 -29.50
CA ALA A 25 -5.60 -32.22 -29.84
C ALA A 25 -6.78 -31.53 -30.55
N MET A 26 -7.15 -30.35 -30.06
CA MET A 26 -8.21 -29.53 -30.66
C MET A 26 -7.60 -28.41 -31.50
N ILE A 27 -8.31 -27.96 -32.52
CA ILE A 27 -7.90 -26.81 -33.32
C ILE A 27 -8.01 -25.56 -32.44
N PRO A 28 -6.92 -24.78 -32.24
CA PRO A 28 -6.97 -23.56 -31.49
C PRO A 28 -7.93 -22.55 -32.11
N THR A 29 -8.63 -21.77 -31.28
CA THR A 29 -9.50 -20.68 -31.73
C THR A 29 -8.72 -19.51 -32.32
N SER A 30 -7.45 -19.33 -31.89
CA SER A 30 -6.50 -18.39 -32.49
C SER A 30 -5.14 -19.04 -32.67
N PRO A 31 -4.39 -18.72 -33.76
CA PRO A 31 -3.07 -19.27 -34.00
C PRO A 31 -2.05 -18.76 -32.97
N ALA A 32 -1.06 -19.61 -32.67
CA ALA A 32 0.10 -19.15 -31.90
C ALA A 32 0.87 -18.07 -32.70
N THR A 33 1.15 -16.94 -32.09
CA THR A 33 1.84 -15.81 -32.71
C THR A 33 3.25 -15.70 -32.14
N ALA A 34 4.24 -15.41 -33.00
CA ALA A 34 5.61 -15.17 -32.54
C ALA A 34 5.63 -13.94 -31.60
N LEU A 35 6.38 -14.01 -30.49
CA LEU A 35 6.43 -12.94 -29.47
C LEU A 35 6.83 -11.59 -30.08
N THR A 36 7.68 -11.59 -31.11
CA THR A 36 8.10 -10.38 -31.85
C THR A 36 6.97 -9.72 -32.65
N GLN A 37 5.89 -10.44 -32.94
CA GLN A 37 4.72 -9.94 -33.66
C GLN A 37 3.58 -9.50 -32.73
N VAL A 38 3.71 -9.78 -31.41
CA VAL A 38 2.73 -9.32 -30.41
C VAL A 38 2.99 -7.86 -30.11
N SER A 39 1.99 -6.99 -30.37
CA SER A 39 2.08 -5.57 -30.06
C SER A 39 2.03 -5.33 -28.55
N SER A 40 3.02 -4.63 -27.99
CA SER A 40 3.01 -4.18 -26.60
C SER A 40 2.13 -2.94 -26.37
N SER A 41 1.68 -2.27 -27.44
CA SER A 41 0.85 -1.05 -27.34
C SER A 41 -0.52 -1.30 -26.69
N THR A 42 -1.08 -2.50 -26.86
CA THR A 42 -2.36 -2.89 -26.24
C THR A 42 -2.27 -3.14 -24.73
N ALA A 43 -1.05 -3.28 -24.19
CA ALA A 43 -0.80 -3.50 -22.76
C ALA A 43 -0.33 -2.24 -22.03
N GLN A 44 -0.45 -1.05 -22.65
CA GLN A 44 -0.11 0.21 -21.98
C GLN A 44 -1.15 0.55 -20.91
N ALA A 45 -0.65 0.96 -19.73
CA ALA A 45 -1.49 1.39 -18.64
C ALA A 45 -2.21 2.72 -18.98
N ASN A 46 -3.48 2.78 -18.66
CA ASN A 46 -4.29 3.99 -18.78
C ASN A 46 -4.45 4.63 -17.41
N SER A 47 -4.06 5.90 -17.28
CA SER A 47 -4.25 6.65 -16.05
C SER A 47 -5.71 6.65 -15.60
N THR A 48 -5.93 6.45 -14.29
CA THR A 48 -7.25 6.57 -13.67
C THR A 48 -7.63 8.03 -13.41
N GLY A 49 -6.68 8.97 -13.53
CA GLY A 49 -6.84 10.37 -13.15
C GLY A 49 -6.60 10.63 -11.67
N ILE A 50 -6.13 9.62 -10.92
CA ILE A 50 -5.76 9.73 -9.50
C ILE A 50 -4.29 9.31 -9.37
N PRO A 51 -3.34 10.26 -9.27
CA PRO A 51 -1.89 9.97 -9.31
C PRO A 51 -1.43 8.96 -8.25
N GLU A 52 -1.97 9.03 -7.05
CA GLU A 52 -1.62 8.12 -5.96
C GLU A 52 -2.16 6.69 -6.17
N PHE A 53 -3.27 6.54 -6.88
CA PHE A 53 -3.80 5.24 -7.28
C PHE A 53 -3.01 4.68 -8.47
N ASP A 54 -2.70 5.53 -9.45
CA ASP A 54 -1.89 5.15 -10.61
C ASP A 54 -0.47 4.71 -10.19
N ARG A 55 0.11 5.34 -9.17
CA ARG A 55 1.40 4.94 -8.58
C ARG A 55 1.39 3.47 -8.16
N VAL A 56 0.38 3.04 -7.42
CA VAL A 56 0.29 1.65 -6.89
C VAL A 56 -0.02 0.64 -8.00
N LEU A 57 -0.72 1.10 -9.03
CA LEU A 57 -1.03 0.29 -10.22
C LEU A 57 0.17 0.14 -11.17
N GLY A 58 1.21 0.97 -11.02
CA GLY A 58 2.36 0.99 -11.94
C GLY A 58 2.13 1.87 -13.17
N GLY A 59 1.31 2.92 -13.03
CA GLY A 59 1.00 3.91 -14.07
C GLY A 59 -0.46 3.99 -14.48
N GLY A 60 -1.32 3.11 -13.96
CA GLY A 60 -2.75 3.08 -14.23
C GLY A 60 -3.29 1.68 -14.51
N LEU A 61 -4.49 1.61 -15.07
CA LEU A 61 -5.16 0.35 -15.40
C LEU A 61 -4.73 -0.16 -16.77
N VAL A 62 -4.27 -1.40 -16.83
CA VAL A 62 -3.95 -2.09 -18.09
C VAL A 62 -5.25 -2.66 -18.67
N PRO A 63 -5.53 -2.48 -19.98
CA PRO A 63 -6.69 -3.09 -20.62
C PRO A 63 -6.72 -4.62 -20.41
N GLY A 64 -7.88 -5.17 -20.05
CA GLY A 64 -8.05 -6.59 -19.77
C GLY A 64 -7.41 -7.05 -18.46
N SER A 65 -6.96 -6.15 -17.60
CA SER A 65 -6.43 -6.49 -16.27
C SER A 65 -7.55 -6.63 -15.24
N VAL A 66 -7.29 -7.46 -14.22
CA VAL A 66 -8.16 -7.62 -13.06
C VAL A 66 -7.41 -7.22 -11.81
N VAL A 67 -7.94 -6.22 -11.11
CA VAL A 67 -7.38 -5.67 -9.87
C VAL A 67 -8.31 -6.00 -8.71
N LEU A 68 -7.78 -6.58 -7.64
CA LEU A 68 -8.48 -6.80 -6.37
C LEU A 68 -8.08 -5.72 -5.37
N LEU A 69 -9.05 -4.94 -4.92
CA LEU A 69 -8.90 -3.99 -3.81
C LEU A 69 -9.46 -4.62 -2.53
N ALA A 70 -8.57 -5.09 -1.68
CA ALA A 70 -8.90 -5.72 -0.40
C ALA A 70 -8.74 -4.74 0.76
N GLY A 71 -9.51 -4.90 1.83
CA GLY A 71 -9.37 -4.09 3.04
C GLY A 71 -10.55 -4.27 4.01
N GLU A 72 -10.39 -3.76 5.24
CA GLU A 72 -11.44 -3.83 6.27
C GLU A 72 -12.72 -3.09 5.81
N PRO A 73 -13.90 -3.51 6.30
CA PRO A 73 -15.14 -2.75 6.11
C PRO A 73 -15.02 -1.32 6.67
N GLY A 74 -15.59 -0.34 5.96
CA GLY A 74 -15.62 1.05 6.41
C GLY A 74 -14.32 1.84 6.18
N VAL A 75 -13.26 1.25 5.60
CA VAL A 75 -12.00 1.96 5.35
C VAL A 75 -12.08 3.01 4.22
N GLY A 76 -13.14 2.94 3.37
CA GLY A 76 -13.36 3.90 2.28
C GLY A 76 -13.24 3.32 0.86
N LYS A 77 -13.21 1.97 0.70
CA LYS A 77 -13.04 1.32 -0.63
C LYS A 77 -14.07 1.78 -1.66
N SER A 78 -15.35 1.69 -1.33
CA SER A 78 -16.43 2.07 -2.24
C SER A 78 -16.42 3.58 -2.56
N THR A 79 -16.00 4.43 -1.62
CA THR A 79 -15.80 5.88 -1.86
C THR A 79 -14.68 6.14 -2.84
N LEU A 80 -13.54 5.43 -2.68
CA LEU A 80 -12.43 5.52 -3.62
C LEU A 80 -12.84 5.07 -5.02
N LEU A 81 -13.56 3.95 -5.14
CA LEU A 81 -13.92 3.42 -6.46
C LEU A 81 -14.99 4.27 -7.16
N LEU A 82 -15.86 4.97 -6.42
CA LEU A 82 -16.71 6.01 -7.01
C LEU A 82 -15.88 7.17 -7.58
N GLU A 83 -14.85 7.62 -6.88
CA GLU A 83 -13.94 8.64 -7.41
C GLU A 83 -13.16 8.13 -8.63
N VAL A 84 -12.72 6.86 -8.61
CA VAL A 84 -12.05 6.23 -9.77
C VAL A 84 -12.96 6.23 -11.01
N VAL A 85 -14.22 5.78 -10.92
CA VAL A 85 -15.12 5.77 -12.10
C VAL A 85 -15.42 7.18 -12.59
N HIS A 86 -15.57 8.14 -11.68
CA HIS A 86 -15.79 9.53 -12.00
C HIS A 86 -14.60 10.12 -12.78
N ARG A 87 -13.39 9.97 -12.26
CA ARG A 87 -12.16 10.45 -12.93
C ARG A 87 -11.93 9.72 -14.24
N TRP A 88 -12.09 8.40 -14.25
CA TRP A 88 -11.96 7.59 -15.47
C TRP A 88 -12.86 8.10 -16.60
N ALA A 89 -14.13 8.34 -16.33
CA ALA A 89 -15.08 8.86 -17.33
C ALA A 89 -14.69 10.24 -17.86
N ARG A 90 -13.91 11.03 -17.13
CA ARG A 90 -13.46 12.38 -17.54
C ARG A 90 -12.16 12.37 -18.33
N THR A 91 -11.36 11.30 -18.27
CA THR A 91 -10.04 11.25 -18.92
C THR A 91 -10.09 10.91 -20.42
N GLY A 92 -11.27 10.64 -21.00
CA GLY A 92 -11.44 10.38 -22.43
C GLY A 92 -12.91 10.37 -22.84
N GLU A 93 -13.21 10.78 -24.06
CA GLU A 93 -14.58 10.91 -24.57
C GLU A 93 -15.28 9.54 -24.70
N ASP A 94 -14.54 8.48 -25.03
CA ASP A 94 -15.06 7.12 -25.21
C ASP A 94 -15.01 6.27 -23.94
N ARG A 95 -14.56 6.85 -22.80
CA ARG A 95 -14.42 6.10 -21.54
C ARG A 95 -15.74 6.02 -20.79
N ARG A 96 -16.34 4.83 -20.81
CA ARG A 96 -17.52 4.50 -19.99
C ARG A 96 -17.09 3.62 -18.84
N ALA A 97 -17.71 3.84 -17.67
CA ALA A 97 -17.52 3.01 -16.49
C ALA A 97 -18.85 2.40 -16.04
N LEU A 98 -18.85 1.12 -15.71
CA LEU A 98 -19.99 0.42 -15.11
C LEU A 98 -19.63 0.06 -13.65
N TYR A 99 -20.42 0.58 -12.71
CA TYR A 99 -20.33 0.27 -11.30
C TYR A 99 -21.45 -0.69 -10.93
N VAL A 100 -21.09 -1.90 -10.52
CA VAL A 100 -22.03 -2.94 -10.07
C VAL A 100 -21.92 -3.07 -8.57
N THR A 101 -23.06 -3.04 -7.88
CA THR A 101 -23.15 -3.25 -6.43
C THR A 101 -24.14 -4.33 -6.09
N GLY A 102 -23.71 -5.30 -5.28
CA GLY A 102 -24.59 -6.29 -4.65
C GLY A 102 -24.88 -5.99 -3.18
N GLU A 103 -24.33 -4.89 -2.63
CA GLU A 103 -24.47 -4.54 -1.21
C GLU A 103 -25.45 -3.39 -0.97
N GLU A 104 -25.45 -2.40 -1.87
CA GLU A 104 -26.20 -1.17 -1.70
C GLU A 104 -27.24 -1.00 -2.82
N SER A 105 -28.35 -0.34 -2.48
CA SER A 105 -29.31 0.05 -3.49
C SER A 105 -28.76 1.18 -4.39
N ALA A 106 -29.28 1.29 -5.62
CA ALA A 106 -28.90 2.36 -6.55
C ALA A 106 -29.07 3.77 -5.94
N GLY A 107 -30.10 3.97 -5.10
CA GLY A 107 -30.32 5.24 -4.41
C GLY A 107 -29.25 5.57 -3.38
N GLN A 108 -28.75 4.57 -2.64
CA GLN A 108 -27.67 4.76 -1.65
C GLN A 108 -26.33 5.13 -2.32
N VAL A 109 -26.00 4.42 -3.41
CA VAL A 109 -24.80 4.75 -4.21
C VAL A 109 -24.94 6.14 -4.82
N ARG A 110 -26.14 6.50 -5.34
CA ARG A 110 -26.40 7.84 -5.89
C ARG A 110 -26.22 8.94 -4.86
N LEU A 111 -26.76 8.79 -3.65
CA LEU A 111 -26.58 9.76 -2.56
C LEU A 111 -25.09 9.94 -2.18
N ARG A 112 -24.30 8.86 -2.21
CA ARG A 112 -22.87 8.93 -1.99
C ARG A 112 -22.19 9.67 -3.13
N ALA A 113 -22.53 9.37 -4.39
CA ALA A 113 -21.98 10.03 -5.56
C ALA A 113 -22.30 11.54 -5.58
N ASP A 114 -23.52 11.94 -5.19
CA ASP A 114 -23.90 13.36 -5.07
C ASP A 114 -23.06 14.08 -4.00
N ARG A 115 -22.85 13.44 -2.83
CA ARG A 115 -22.06 14.02 -1.75
C ARG A 115 -20.58 14.21 -2.14
N THR A 116 -20.03 13.27 -2.91
CA THR A 116 -18.61 13.30 -3.33
C THR A 116 -18.39 14.02 -4.67
N GLY A 117 -19.46 14.49 -5.33
CA GLY A 117 -19.38 15.10 -6.65
C GLY A 117 -19.04 14.11 -7.77
N ALA A 118 -19.16 12.80 -7.52
CA ALA A 118 -18.77 11.74 -8.45
C ALA A 118 -19.87 11.33 -9.45
N VAL A 119 -20.73 12.27 -9.84
CA VAL A 119 -21.79 12.05 -10.82
C VAL A 119 -21.30 12.42 -12.21
N HIS A 120 -21.47 11.51 -13.18
CA HIS A 120 -21.09 11.76 -14.56
C HIS A 120 -21.97 10.94 -15.53
N GLU A 121 -22.31 11.48 -16.70
CA GLU A 121 -23.19 10.84 -17.70
C GLU A 121 -22.65 9.51 -18.26
N ARG A 122 -21.33 9.31 -18.26
CA ARG A 122 -20.65 8.09 -18.70
C ARG A 122 -20.33 7.10 -17.56
N VAL A 123 -20.87 7.34 -16.37
CA VAL A 123 -20.84 6.41 -15.25
C VAL A 123 -22.20 5.75 -15.12
N PHE A 124 -22.25 4.44 -15.35
CA PHE A 124 -23.44 3.62 -15.28
C PHE A 124 -23.45 2.83 -13.95
N LEU A 125 -24.61 2.69 -13.35
CA LEU A 125 -24.80 1.98 -12.09
C LEU A 125 -25.80 0.85 -12.26
N ALA A 126 -25.43 -0.35 -11.79
CA ALA A 126 -26.32 -1.50 -11.69
C ALA A 126 -26.33 -2.02 -10.25
N ALA A 127 -27.51 -2.13 -9.66
CA ALA A 127 -27.69 -2.77 -8.33
C ALA A 127 -28.10 -4.23 -8.56
N GLU A 128 -27.11 -5.10 -8.78
CA GLU A 128 -27.26 -6.49 -9.20
C GLU A 128 -26.31 -7.40 -8.44
N SER A 129 -26.77 -8.62 -8.17
CA SER A 129 -25.95 -9.67 -7.56
C SER A 129 -25.77 -10.91 -8.43
N ASP A 130 -26.57 -11.08 -9.48
CA ASP A 130 -26.42 -12.21 -10.41
C ASP A 130 -25.40 -11.93 -11.50
N LEU A 131 -24.40 -12.80 -11.64
CA LEU A 131 -23.29 -12.64 -12.58
C LEU A 131 -23.73 -12.63 -14.04
N ALA A 132 -24.74 -13.44 -14.41
CA ALA A 132 -25.24 -13.47 -15.78
C ALA A 132 -25.92 -12.15 -16.16
N THR A 133 -26.66 -11.56 -15.22
CA THR A 133 -27.26 -10.22 -15.39
C THR A 133 -26.19 -9.14 -15.53
N VAL A 134 -25.11 -9.23 -14.75
CA VAL A 134 -23.96 -8.30 -14.88
C VAL A 134 -23.35 -8.38 -16.29
N PHE A 135 -23.20 -9.57 -16.84
CA PHE A 135 -22.70 -9.71 -18.23
C PHE A 135 -23.62 -9.06 -19.26
N GLY A 136 -24.95 -9.17 -19.07
CA GLY A 136 -25.93 -8.46 -19.90
C GLY A 136 -25.76 -6.94 -19.83
N HIS A 137 -25.51 -6.37 -18.65
CA HIS A 137 -25.20 -4.94 -18.52
C HIS A 137 -23.88 -4.56 -19.19
N VAL A 138 -22.86 -5.41 -19.12
CA VAL A 138 -21.58 -5.18 -19.81
C VAL A 138 -21.77 -5.12 -21.32
N GLU A 139 -22.59 -6.02 -21.90
CA GLU A 139 -22.90 -5.99 -23.33
C GLU A 139 -23.66 -4.70 -23.75
N GLN A 140 -24.62 -4.28 -22.93
CA GLN A 140 -25.44 -3.07 -23.22
C GLN A 140 -24.65 -1.78 -23.12
N VAL A 141 -23.84 -1.64 -22.07
CA VAL A 141 -23.09 -0.40 -21.75
C VAL A 141 -21.79 -0.33 -22.56
N ALA A 142 -21.19 -1.46 -22.90
CA ALA A 142 -19.86 -1.59 -23.49
C ALA A 142 -18.81 -0.73 -22.73
N PRO A 143 -18.63 -0.95 -21.40
CA PRO A 143 -17.74 -0.14 -20.59
C PRO A 143 -16.27 -0.45 -20.89
N SER A 144 -15.38 0.52 -20.68
CA SER A 144 -13.93 0.28 -20.65
C SER A 144 -13.38 -0.02 -19.25
N LEU A 145 -14.21 0.24 -18.21
CA LEU A 145 -13.93 -0.06 -16.81
C LEU A 145 -15.17 -0.65 -16.15
N LEU A 146 -15.02 -1.82 -15.52
CA LEU A 146 -16.04 -2.48 -14.70
C LEU A 146 -15.60 -2.51 -13.25
N ILE A 147 -16.47 -2.06 -12.33
CA ILE A 147 -16.28 -2.21 -10.89
C ILE A 147 -17.33 -3.16 -10.33
N VAL A 148 -16.91 -4.08 -9.44
CA VAL A 148 -17.81 -5.00 -8.72
C VAL A 148 -17.61 -4.82 -7.21
N ASP A 149 -18.65 -4.30 -6.54
CA ASP A 149 -18.70 -4.00 -5.12
C ASP A 149 -19.84 -4.76 -4.43
N SER A 150 -19.56 -5.90 -3.80
CA SER A 150 -18.30 -6.65 -3.68
C SER A 150 -18.41 -8.03 -4.35
N VAL A 151 -17.27 -8.67 -4.60
CA VAL A 151 -17.26 -10.03 -5.17
C VAL A 151 -17.92 -11.06 -4.26
N GLN A 152 -17.99 -10.78 -2.95
CA GLN A 152 -18.62 -11.66 -1.96
C GLN A 152 -20.16 -11.66 -2.01
N THR A 153 -20.77 -10.62 -2.54
CA THR A 153 -22.24 -10.50 -2.64
C THR A 153 -22.79 -11.02 -3.97
N MET A 154 -21.89 -11.37 -4.89
CA MET A 154 -22.26 -11.90 -6.20
C MET A 154 -22.62 -13.37 -6.14
N LEU A 155 -23.48 -13.80 -7.06
CA LEU A 155 -23.93 -15.18 -7.27
C LEU A 155 -23.68 -15.62 -8.72
N ALA A 156 -23.06 -16.78 -8.89
CA ALA A 156 -23.03 -17.54 -10.14
C ALA A 156 -24.04 -18.71 -9.98
N ALA A 157 -25.17 -18.61 -10.64
CA ALA A 157 -26.30 -19.52 -10.44
C ALA A 157 -26.00 -20.99 -10.83
N ASP A 158 -25.06 -21.19 -11.73
CA ASP A 158 -24.61 -22.50 -12.25
C ASP A 158 -23.47 -23.12 -11.41
N VAL A 159 -23.08 -22.49 -10.30
CA VAL A 159 -22.02 -22.97 -9.41
C VAL A 159 -22.60 -23.27 -8.03
N ASP A 160 -22.36 -24.48 -7.52
CA ASP A 160 -22.77 -24.85 -6.18
C ASP A 160 -22.01 -24.06 -5.11
N GLY A 161 -22.68 -23.76 -4.01
CA GLY A 161 -22.11 -23.11 -2.85
C GLY A 161 -22.92 -21.91 -2.36
N VAL A 162 -22.60 -21.47 -1.14
CA VAL A 162 -23.27 -20.29 -0.52
C VAL A 162 -22.66 -19.00 -1.07
N ILE A 163 -23.46 -17.96 -1.16
CA ILE A 163 -23.01 -16.61 -1.52
C ILE A 163 -21.87 -16.18 -0.57
N GLY A 164 -20.80 -15.63 -1.12
CA GLY A 164 -19.61 -15.24 -0.37
C GLY A 164 -18.68 -16.41 0.01
N GLY A 165 -19.09 -17.66 -0.22
CA GLY A 165 -18.26 -18.84 0.00
C GLY A 165 -17.10 -18.93 -1.00
N VAL A 166 -16.02 -19.62 -0.61
CA VAL A 166 -14.77 -19.71 -1.42
C VAL A 166 -15.02 -20.19 -2.84
N THR A 167 -15.91 -21.21 -3.02
CA THR A 167 -16.22 -21.77 -4.35
C THR A 167 -16.88 -20.74 -5.26
N GLN A 168 -17.93 -20.07 -4.77
CA GLN A 168 -18.66 -19.01 -5.49
C GLN A 168 -17.71 -17.85 -5.86
N VAL A 169 -17.01 -17.31 -4.88
CA VAL A 169 -16.11 -16.15 -5.09
C VAL A 169 -14.99 -16.47 -6.09
N ARG A 170 -14.44 -17.67 -6.06
CA ARG A 170 -13.43 -18.11 -7.06
C ARG A 170 -14.02 -18.26 -8.46
N ALA A 171 -15.21 -18.84 -8.58
CA ALA A 171 -15.87 -19.00 -9.87
C ALA A 171 -16.20 -17.64 -10.49
N ILE A 172 -16.79 -16.73 -9.72
CA ILE A 172 -17.11 -15.37 -10.14
C ILE A 172 -15.84 -14.61 -10.56
N THR A 173 -14.78 -14.65 -9.74
CA THR A 173 -13.51 -14.00 -10.08
C THR A 173 -12.90 -14.57 -11.35
N SER A 174 -12.97 -15.90 -11.56
CA SER A 174 -12.48 -16.56 -12.77
C SER A 174 -13.27 -16.14 -14.01
N ALA A 175 -14.60 -16.06 -13.91
CA ALA A 175 -15.48 -15.63 -15.00
C ALA A 175 -15.23 -14.16 -15.38
N LEU A 176 -15.11 -13.27 -14.39
CA LEU A 176 -14.77 -11.85 -14.59
C LEU A 176 -13.35 -11.69 -15.18
N THR A 177 -12.41 -12.54 -14.78
CA THR A 177 -11.05 -12.55 -15.38
C THR A 177 -11.10 -12.98 -16.84
N SER A 178 -11.91 -13.99 -17.18
CA SER A 178 -12.11 -14.41 -18.57
C SER A 178 -12.74 -13.28 -19.39
N LEU A 179 -13.78 -12.64 -18.86
CA LEU A 179 -14.42 -11.47 -19.50
C LEU A 179 -13.39 -10.38 -19.79
N ALA A 180 -12.59 -9.98 -18.77
CA ALA A 180 -11.57 -8.97 -18.92
C ALA A 180 -10.58 -9.30 -20.05
N LYS A 181 -10.05 -10.51 -20.07
CA LYS A 181 -9.06 -10.96 -21.06
C LYS A 181 -9.63 -11.04 -22.48
N THR A 182 -10.91 -11.38 -22.65
CA THR A 182 -11.54 -11.49 -23.97
C THR A 182 -12.02 -10.16 -24.52
N THR A 183 -12.47 -9.24 -23.67
CA THR A 183 -13.05 -7.96 -24.10
C THR A 183 -12.08 -6.78 -24.01
N GLY A 184 -10.98 -6.91 -23.26
CA GLY A 184 -10.07 -5.81 -22.99
C GLY A 184 -10.57 -4.84 -21.90
N ILE A 185 -11.70 -5.11 -21.26
CA ILE A 185 -12.26 -4.29 -20.19
C ILE A 185 -11.36 -4.42 -18.93
N ALA A 186 -10.97 -3.31 -18.33
CA ALA A 186 -10.31 -3.33 -17.02
C ALA A 186 -11.35 -3.61 -15.92
N VAL A 187 -11.05 -4.53 -14.99
CA VAL A 187 -11.98 -4.93 -13.93
C VAL A 187 -11.36 -4.63 -12.56
N LEU A 188 -12.10 -3.91 -11.72
CA LEU A 188 -11.77 -3.66 -10.31
C LEU A 188 -12.77 -4.41 -9.42
N LEU A 189 -12.26 -5.29 -8.58
CA LEU A 189 -13.03 -6.09 -7.63
C LEU A 189 -12.81 -5.57 -6.21
N ILE A 190 -13.87 -5.34 -5.45
CA ILE A 190 -13.78 -5.16 -4.00
C ILE A 190 -13.82 -6.52 -3.31
N GLY A 191 -12.85 -6.73 -2.40
CA GLY A 191 -12.80 -7.87 -1.49
C GLY A 191 -12.77 -7.43 -0.03
N HIS A 192 -13.60 -8.03 0.82
CA HIS A 192 -13.56 -7.80 2.26
C HIS A 192 -12.60 -8.78 2.93
N VAL A 193 -11.77 -8.25 3.84
CA VAL A 193 -10.92 -9.07 4.72
C VAL A 193 -11.72 -9.36 5.99
N THR A 194 -12.02 -10.63 6.25
CA THR A 194 -12.64 -11.04 7.51
C THR A 194 -11.59 -11.62 8.45
N LYS A 195 -11.69 -11.29 9.74
CA LYS A 195 -10.79 -11.77 10.79
C LYS A 195 -10.91 -13.28 11.04
N ASP A 196 -12.04 -13.87 10.69
CA ASP A 196 -12.40 -15.24 11.09
C ASP A 196 -12.22 -16.32 10.01
N GLY A 197 -11.70 -15.99 8.83
CA GLY A 197 -11.39 -16.97 7.78
C GLY A 197 -12.58 -17.69 7.15
N ALA A 198 -13.83 -17.44 7.59
CA ALA A 198 -15.04 -18.12 7.13
C ALA A 198 -15.53 -17.62 5.76
N VAL A 199 -15.17 -16.42 5.35
CA VAL A 199 -15.46 -15.83 4.03
C VAL A 199 -14.18 -15.87 3.20
N ALA A 200 -14.32 -16.11 1.89
CA ALA A 200 -13.18 -16.13 0.95
C ALA A 200 -12.34 -14.87 1.09
N GLY A 201 -11.26 -14.95 1.85
CA GLY A 201 -10.33 -13.83 2.04
C GLY A 201 -9.52 -13.57 0.76
N PRO A 202 -8.86 -12.41 0.66
CA PRO A 202 -8.07 -12.00 -0.51
C PRO A 202 -7.03 -13.04 -0.95
N ARG A 203 -6.43 -13.78 -0.01
CA ARG A 203 -5.44 -14.83 -0.30
C ARG A 203 -5.95 -15.92 -1.23
N SER A 204 -7.25 -16.26 -1.18
CA SER A 204 -7.83 -17.27 -2.07
C SER A 204 -7.97 -16.79 -3.52
N LEU A 205 -7.94 -15.48 -3.77
CA LEU A 205 -8.13 -14.82 -5.05
C LEU A 205 -6.82 -14.31 -5.66
N GLU A 206 -5.74 -14.18 -4.89
CA GLU A 206 -4.46 -13.60 -5.34
C GLU A 206 -3.91 -14.27 -6.61
N HIS A 207 -4.14 -15.56 -6.78
CA HIS A 207 -3.67 -16.30 -7.95
C HIS A 207 -4.51 -16.07 -9.20
N LEU A 208 -5.75 -15.63 -9.05
CA LEU A 208 -6.71 -15.44 -10.14
C LEU A 208 -6.63 -14.04 -10.75
N VAL A 209 -6.14 -13.05 -10.02
CA VAL A 209 -6.09 -11.65 -10.44
C VAL A 209 -4.67 -11.20 -10.80
N ASP A 210 -4.54 -10.13 -11.56
CA ASP A 210 -3.25 -9.59 -12.01
C ASP A 210 -2.60 -8.67 -10.96
N VAL A 211 -3.42 -7.89 -10.24
CA VAL A 211 -2.98 -6.93 -9.21
C VAL A 211 -3.78 -7.14 -7.94
N VAL A 212 -3.12 -7.11 -6.80
CA VAL A 212 -3.73 -7.12 -5.46
C VAL A 212 -3.29 -5.89 -4.71
N LEU A 213 -4.24 -5.10 -4.30
CA LEU A 213 -4.05 -3.89 -3.51
C LEU A 213 -4.69 -4.10 -2.13
N HIS A 214 -4.00 -3.67 -1.08
CA HIS A 214 -4.53 -3.68 0.28
C HIS A 214 -4.79 -2.25 0.73
N PHE A 215 -6.04 -1.96 1.12
CA PHE A 215 -6.48 -0.65 1.58
C PHE A 215 -6.57 -0.64 3.09
N GLU A 216 -5.74 0.20 3.71
CA GLU A 216 -5.55 0.30 5.14
C GLU A 216 -5.91 1.70 5.64
N GLY A 217 -6.34 1.79 6.90
CA GLY A 217 -6.58 3.06 7.57
C GLY A 217 -6.91 2.87 9.03
N ASP A 218 -6.44 3.79 9.87
CA ASP A 218 -6.79 3.85 11.27
C ASP A 218 -8.13 4.62 11.44
N LYS A 219 -8.97 4.19 12.37
CA LYS A 219 -10.26 4.84 12.66
C LYS A 219 -10.11 6.24 13.24
N HIS A 220 -8.96 6.53 13.82
CA HIS A 220 -8.66 7.80 14.48
C HIS A 220 -7.85 8.76 13.60
N SER A 221 -7.57 8.38 12.34
CA SER A 221 -6.84 9.19 11.37
C SER A 221 -7.66 9.34 10.08
N THR A 222 -7.54 10.48 9.43
CA THR A 222 -8.09 10.70 8.08
C THR A 222 -7.24 10.05 6.99
N LEU A 223 -5.98 9.71 7.32
CA LEU A 223 -5.04 9.07 6.39
C LEU A 223 -5.50 7.65 6.04
N ARG A 224 -5.44 7.36 4.75
CA ARG A 224 -5.66 6.04 4.17
C ARG A 224 -4.48 5.68 3.29
N MET A 225 -4.06 4.43 3.33
CA MET A 225 -2.96 3.93 2.51
C MET A 225 -3.40 2.76 1.66
N ILE A 226 -2.97 2.77 0.39
CA ILE A 226 -3.14 1.64 -0.51
C ILE A 226 -1.76 1.06 -0.77
N ARG A 227 -1.59 -0.20 -0.45
CA ARG A 227 -0.34 -0.95 -0.64
C ARG A 227 -0.49 -1.95 -1.78
N GLY A 228 0.45 -1.94 -2.69
CA GLY A 228 0.59 -3.00 -3.69
C GLY A 228 1.15 -4.28 -3.05
N VAL A 229 0.32 -5.34 -3.01
CA VAL A 229 0.74 -6.68 -2.51
C VAL A 229 1.26 -7.54 -3.65
N LYS A 230 0.61 -7.44 -4.80
CA LYS A 230 0.97 -8.13 -6.04
C LYS A 230 0.71 -7.21 -7.21
N ASN A 231 1.65 -7.11 -8.13
CA ASN A 231 1.46 -6.38 -9.38
C ASN A 231 2.23 -7.05 -10.52
N ARG A 232 1.53 -7.55 -11.55
CA ARG A 232 2.14 -8.15 -12.73
C ARG A 232 2.65 -7.11 -13.73
N PHE A 233 2.24 -5.86 -13.60
CA PHE A 233 2.53 -4.78 -14.54
C PHE A 233 3.51 -3.74 -14.00
N GLY A 234 3.87 -3.85 -12.72
CA GLY A 234 4.75 -2.90 -12.06
C GLY A 234 5.35 -3.41 -10.76
N ALA A 235 5.87 -2.50 -9.97
CA ALA A 235 6.44 -2.83 -8.66
C ALA A 235 5.33 -3.21 -7.66
N SER A 236 5.60 -4.21 -6.80
CA SER A 236 4.65 -4.68 -5.79
C SER A 236 4.70 -3.92 -4.46
N ASP A 237 5.74 -3.07 -4.23
CA ASP A 237 5.96 -2.44 -2.92
C ASP A 237 5.66 -0.93 -2.95
N GLU A 238 4.85 -0.47 -3.91
CA GLU A 238 4.43 0.92 -3.97
C GLU A 238 3.27 1.18 -3.00
N VAL A 239 3.26 2.41 -2.44
CA VAL A 239 2.23 2.87 -1.52
C VAL A 239 1.63 4.17 -2.02
N GLY A 240 0.32 4.22 -2.12
CA GLY A 240 -0.47 5.43 -2.38
C GLY A 240 -1.09 5.96 -1.10
N CYS A 241 -1.02 7.26 -0.88
CA CYS A 241 -1.57 7.92 0.28
C CYS A 241 -2.80 8.75 -0.08
N PHE A 242 -3.82 8.67 0.78
CA PHE A 242 -5.10 9.33 0.57
C PHE A 242 -5.57 9.97 1.87
N GLU A 243 -6.34 11.02 1.76
CA GLU A 243 -7.08 11.61 2.86
C GLU A 243 -8.57 11.35 2.68
N LEU A 244 -9.19 10.73 3.68
CA LEU A 244 -10.64 10.54 3.73
C LEU A 244 -11.27 11.76 4.40
N ARG A 245 -12.12 12.48 3.66
CA ARG A 245 -12.87 13.65 4.09
C ARG A 245 -14.37 13.40 4.01
N ASP A 246 -15.17 14.23 4.62
CA ASP A 246 -16.62 14.17 4.52
C ASP A 246 -17.11 14.30 3.07
N THR A 247 -16.37 15.05 2.25
CA THR A 247 -16.65 15.30 0.83
C THR A 247 -16.11 14.22 -0.10
N GLY A 248 -15.41 13.20 0.39
CA GLY A 248 -14.86 12.14 -0.45
C GLY A 248 -13.45 11.69 -0.04
N ILE A 249 -12.69 11.19 -0.99
CA ILE A 249 -11.32 10.74 -0.79
C ILE A 249 -10.40 11.41 -1.81
N GLU A 250 -9.29 11.97 -1.34
CA GLU A 250 -8.31 12.66 -2.18
C GLU A 250 -6.93 12.03 -2.05
N GLY A 251 -6.21 11.90 -3.18
CA GLY A 251 -4.82 11.45 -3.17
C GLY A 251 -3.91 12.54 -2.61
N ILE A 252 -3.04 12.17 -1.67
CA ILE A 252 -2.06 13.06 -1.05
C ILE A 252 -0.69 12.76 -1.65
N THR A 253 -0.21 13.65 -2.51
CA THR A 253 1.13 13.55 -3.10
C THR A 253 2.23 13.78 -2.07
N ASP A 254 1.95 14.55 -1.03
CA ASP A 254 2.85 14.85 0.08
C ASP A 254 2.22 14.51 1.44
N PRO A 255 2.22 13.21 1.84
CA PRO A 255 1.69 12.80 3.14
C PRO A 255 2.54 13.27 4.32
N SER A 256 3.80 13.62 4.08
CA SER A 256 4.72 14.05 5.14
C SER A 256 4.24 15.31 5.85
N GLY A 257 3.51 16.19 5.15
CA GLY A 257 2.89 17.38 5.76
C GLY A 257 1.85 17.06 6.84
N LEU A 258 1.24 15.87 6.78
CA LEU A 258 0.30 15.41 7.81
C LEU A 258 0.99 14.95 9.10
N PHE A 259 2.26 14.54 9.01
CA PHE A 259 3.05 13.98 10.12
C PHE A 259 3.98 15.01 10.75
N LEU A 260 4.23 16.11 10.06
CA LEU A 260 5.04 17.23 10.57
C LEU A 260 4.09 18.34 11.01
N HIS A 261 3.98 18.56 12.30
CA HIS A 261 3.44 19.83 12.75
C HIS A 261 4.45 20.92 12.38
N HIS A 262 3.98 21.98 11.70
CA HIS A 262 4.77 23.18 11.45
C HIS A 262 5.08 23.85 12.80
N ARG A 263 6.08 23.32 13.52
CA ARG A 263 6.62 23.98 14.70
C ARG A 263 7.63 25.00 14.25
N THR A 264 7.40 26.23 14.61
CA THR A 264 8.36 27.31 14.46
C THR A 264 9.52 27.16 15.46
N ASP A 265 9.26 26.52 16.61
CA ASP A 265 10.22 26.41 17.71
C ASP A 265 10.65 24.96 17.93
N ALA A 266 11.95 24.76 18.12
CA ALA A 266 12.53 23.48 18.50
C ALA A 266 12.15 23.14 19.95
N VAL A 267 11.64 21.92 20.19
CA VAL A 267 11.20 21.45 21.51
C VAL A 267 12.04 20.25 21.92
N PRO A 268 12.57 20.21 23.17
CA PRO A 268 13.28 19.04 23.67
C PRO A 268 12.45 17.76 23.57
N GLY A 269 13.10 16.65 23.28
CA GLY A 269 12.43 15.35 23.14
C GLY A 269 11.82 15.09 21.78
N THR A 270 12.07 15.94 20.78
CA THR A 270 11.50 15.77 19.44
C THR A 270 12.58 15.59 18.39
N ALA A 271 12.50 14.53 17.59
CA ALA A 271 13.41 14.25 16.47
C ALA A 271 12.62 13.91 15.20
N VAL A 272 13.14 14.32 14.05
CA VAL A 272 12.55 13.96 12.75
C VAL A 272 13.40 12.90 12.09
N THR A 273 12.72 11.93 11.50
CA THR A 273 13.32 10.82 10.74
C THR A 273 12.57 10.59 9.45
N VAL A 274 13.09 9.72 8.58
CA VAL A 274 12.39 9.23 7.39
C VAL A 274 12.30 7.72 7.48
N THR A 275 11.08 7.21 7.57
CA THR A 275 10.77 5.78 7.50
C THR A 275 10.41 5.38 6.07
N MET A 276 10.58 4.10 5.74
CA MET A 276 10.12 3.56 4.46
C MET A 276 8.85 2.76 4.66
N ASP A 277 7.85 3.07 3.88
CA ASP A 277 6.68 2.23 3.74
C ASP A 277 6.69 1.62 2.33
N GLY A 278 7.10 0.35 2.23
CA GLY A 278 7.47 -0.25 0.96
C GLY A 278 8.63 0.52 0.30
N LYS A 279 8.37 1.11 -0.86
CA LYS A 279 9.34 1.96 -1.58
C LYS A 279 9.17 3.45 -1.31
N ARG A 280 8.13 3.85 -0.60
CA ARG A 280 7.80 5.25 -0.34
C ARG A 280 8.50 5.75 0.92
N PRO A 281 9.36 6.76 0.84
CA PRO A 281 9.87 7.47 2.00
C PRO A 281 8.77 8.36 2.60
N LEU A 282 8.63 8.33 3.92
CA LEU A 282 7.69 9.14 4.69
C LEU A 282 8.43 9.77 5.85
N LEU A 283 8.31 11.08 6.02
CA LEU A 283 8.83 11.71 7.24
C LEU A 283 7.97 11.33 8.44
N ALA A 284 8.64 11.08 9.55
CA ALA A 284 8.04 10.78 10.84
C ALA A 284 8.66 11.62 11.92
N GLU A 285 7.83 12.18 12.80
CA GLU A 285 8.28 12.83 14.02
C GLU A 285 8.21 11.83 15.16
N VAL A 286 9.34 11.64 15.85
CA VAL A 286 9.48 10.82 17.05
C VAL A 286 9.56 11.74 18.24
N GLN A 287 8.69 11.55 19.22
CA GLN A 287 8.68 12.31 20.47
C GLN A 287 9.00 11.40 21.64
N ALA A 288 9.79 11.91 22.55
CA ALA A 288 10.12 11.29 23.83
C ALA A 288 9.86 12.28 24.98
N LEU A 289 9.27 11.79 26.05
CA LEU A 289 9.13 12.49 27.31
C LEU A 289 9.75 11.64 28.40
N VAL A 290 10.64 12.24 29.18
CA VAL A 290 11.33 11.58 30.29
C VAL A 290 11.03 12.30 31.58
N VAL A 291 10.53 11.57 32.57
CA VAL A 291 10.09 12.13 33.86
C VAL A 291 10.72 11.34 34.97
N ASP A 292 11.43 12.02 35.86
CA ASP A 292 12.03 11.37 37.03
C ASP A 292 10.95 10.79 37.95
N THR A 293 11.22 9.58 38.46
CA THR A 293 10.28 8.89 39.34
C THR A 293 10.98 8.17 40.48
N HIS A 294 10.29 8.07 41.61
CA HIS A 294 10.74 7.25 42.76
C HIS A 294 10.16 5.83 42.75
N MET A 295 9.40 5.47 41.70
CA MET A 295 8.80 4.13 41.59
C MET A 295 9.89 3.10 41.36
N PRO A 296 9.81 1.92 42.05
CA PRO A 296 10.80 0.85 41.89
C PRO A 296 10.86 0.28 40.46
N SER A 297 9.75 0.36 39.73
CA SER A 297 9.64 -0.07 38.33
C SER A 297 9.07 1.09 37.51
N PRO A 298 9.94 1.92 36.90
CA PRO A 298 9.52 3.05 36.09
C PRO A 298 8.72 2.61 34.86
N ARG A 299 7.68 3.37 34.53
CA ARG A 299 6.81 3.07 33.38
C ARG A 299 7.53 3.30 32.06
N ARG A 300 7.28 2.41 31.09
CA ARG A 300 7.69 2.55 29.69
C ARG A 300 6.43 2.50 28.83
N ALA A 301 5.99 3.65 28.32
CA ALA A 301 4.82 3.74 27.46
C ALA A 301 5.25 4.08 26.04
N VAL A 302 4.78 3.27 25.08
CA VAL A 302 5.19 3.37 23.68
C VAL A 302 3.95 3.38 22.80
N SER A 303 3.91 4.30 21.84
CA SER A 303 2.83 4.41 20.86
C SER A 303 3.42 4.60 19.45
N GLY A 304 2.99 3.79 18.49
CA GLY A 304 3.46 3.87 17.10
C GLY A 304 4.87 3.34 16.84
N LEU A 305 5.62 2.94 17.88
CA LEU A 305 6.96 2.36 17.81
C LEU A 305 6.94 0.92 18.34
N ASP A 306 7.98 0.15 18.03
CA ASP A 306 8.17 -1.21 18.58
C ASP A 306 8.67 -1.15 20.02
N HIS A 307 7.94 -1.79 20.96
CA HIS A 307 8.28 -1.81 22.38
C HIS A 307 9.64 -2.41 22.70
N ALA A 308 10.02 -3.50 22.00
CA ALA A 308 11.30 -4.18 22.25
C ALA A 308 12.47 -3.30 21.80
N ARG A 309 12.32 -2.62 20.65
CA ARG A 309 13.34 -1.68 20.16
C ARG A 309 13.50 -0.48 21.08
N VAL A 310 12.40 0.12 21.55
CA VAL A 310 12.48 1.22 22.56
C VAL A 310 13.24 0.78 23.81
N ALA A 311 12.90 -0.39 24.36
CA ALA A 311 13.59 -0.92 25.54
C ALA A 311 15.10 -1.14 25.30
N MET A 312 15.46 -1.66 24.13
CA MET A 312 16.85 -1.84 23.71
C MET A 312 17.60 -0.51 23.61
N ILE A 313 17.03 0.47 22.96
CA ILE A 313 17.63 1.81 22.79
C ILE A 313 17.85 2.49 24.14
N LEU A 314 16.90 2.41 25.07
CA LEU A 314 17.07 2.93 26.42
C LEU A 314 18.24 2.27 27.17
N ALA A 315 18.40 0.95 27.04
CA ALA A 315 19.53 0.22 27.64
C ALA A 315 20.89 0.63 27.03
N VAL A 316 20.94 0.85 25.71
CA VAL A 316 22.16 1.31 25.02
C VAL A 316 22.51 2.74 25.44
N LEU A 317 21.54 3.66 25.48
CA LEU A 317 21.74 5.03 25.96
C LEU A 317 22.32 5.07 27.38
N GLU A 318 21.71 4.30 28.29
CA GLU A 318 22.18 4.19 29.68
C GLU A 318 23.62 3.67 29.76
N ARG A 319 23.87 2.53 29.11
CA ARG A 319 25.13 1.79 29.28
C ARG A 319 26.28 2.35 28.47
N ARG A 320 26.03 2.87 27.26
CA ARG A 320 27.07 3.29 26.31
C ARG A 320 27.29 4.80 26.28
N CYS A 321 26.24 5.57 26.53
CA CYS A 321 26.30 7.04 26.45
C CYS A 321 26.16 7.73 27.80
N GLY A 322 25.87 7.01 28.88
CA GLY A 322 25.71 7.58 30.22
C GLY A 322 24.43 8.39 30.41
N VAL A 323 23.48 8.30 29.47
CA VAL A 323 22.17 8.97 29.58
C VAL A 323 21.32 8.23 30.61
N LYS A 324 21.06 8.87 31.75
CA LYS A 324 20.39 8.25 32.91
C LYS A 324 18.89 8.16 32.69
N VAL A 325 18.39 6.96 32.35
CA VAL A 325 16.95 6.70 32.12
C VAL A 325 16.41 5.56 33.00
N ALA A 326 17.27 4.86 33.76
CA ALA A 326 16.85 3.72 34.57
C ALA A 326 15.84 4.07 35.67
N ARG A 327 15.92 5.29 36.22
CA ARG A 327 15.04 5.80 37.29
C ARG A 327 14.00 6.81 36.80
N SER A 328 13.77 6.87 35.49
CA SER A 328 12.81 7.81 34.91
C SER A 328 11.73 7.05 34.16
N GLU A 329 10.50 7.50 34.21
CA GLU A 329 9.46 7.06 33.30
C GLU A 329 9.77 7.60 31.91
N VAL A 330 9.60 6.76 30.89
CA VAL A 330 9.82 7.15 29.50
C VAL A 330 8.57 6.88 28.69
N TYR A 331 8.12 7.92 28.00
CA TYR A 331 7.03 7.91 27.06
C TYR A 331 7.61 8.19 25.69
N ALA A 332 7.41 7.30 24.72
CA ALA A 332 7.90 7.47 23.35
C ALA A 332 6.75 7.26 22.36
N ALA A 333 6.62 8.16 21.40
CA ALA A 333 5.55 8.09 20.42
C ALA A 333 5.98 8.61 19.05
N THR A 334 5.34 8.11 18.01
CA THR A 334 5.29 8.76 16.70
C THR A 334 4.06 9.66 16.62
N ILE A 335 4.15 10.76 15.91
CA ILE A 335 3.06 11.71 15.73
C ILE A 335 2.25 11.40 14.47
N GLY A 336 0.98 11.85 14.41
CA GLY A 336 0.10 11.70 13.26
C GLY A 336 -0.49 10.30 13.06
N GLY A 337 -0.39 9.40 14.09
CA GLY A 337 -0.91 8.03 14.00
C GLY A 337 -0.04 7.08 13.18
N MET A 338 1.17 7.49 12.79
CA MET A 338 2.12 6.63 12.09
C MET A 338 2.55 5.47 12.99
N ARG A 339 2.70 4.28 12.40
CA ARG A 339 3.25 3.10 13.07
C ARG A 339 4.48 2.63 12.29
N THR A 340 5.59 2.45 13.00
CA THR A 340 6.82 1.93 12.41
C THR A 340 7.53 0.98 13.36
N SER A 341 8.00 -0.14 12.82
CA SER A 341 8.91 -1.07 13.50
C SER A 341 10.29 -1.07 12.83
N GLU A 342 10.54 -0.11 11.96
CA GLU A 342 11.73 -0.05 11.14
C GLU A 342 12.95 0.36 11.97
N PRO A 343 14.07 -0.40 11.90
CA PRO A 343 15.31 -0.07 12.64
C PRO A 343 15.90 1.30 12.28
N ALA A 344 15.64 1.83 11.10
CA ALA A 344 16.13 3.14 10.66
C ALA A 344 15.72 4.30 11.59
N VAL A 345 14.70 4.10 12.42
CA VAL A 345 14.16 5.10 13.37
C VAL A 345 14.91 5.10 14.71
N ASP A 346 15.73 4.09 14.98
CA ASP A 346 16.39 3.92 16.30
C ASP A 346 17.24 5.12 16.69
N LEU A 347 18.03 5.63 15.74
CA LEU A 347 18.92 6.76 16.02
C LEU A 347 18.13 8.03 16.37
N ALA A 348 17.01 8.27 15.66
CA ALA A 348 16.12 9.39 15.97
C ALA A 348 15.47 9.24 17.34
N LEU A 349 15.03 8.02 17.69
CA LEU A 349 14.48 7.72 19.01
C LEU A 349 15.53 7.96 20.11
N ALA A 350 16.75 7.48 19.91
CA ALA A 350 17.84 7.65 20.87
C ALA A 350 18.15 9.14 21.11
N VAL A 351 18.25 9.91 20.01
CA VAL A 351 18.52 11.35 20.11
C VAL A 351 17.34 12.10 20.72
N ALA A 352 16.08 11.72 20.42
CA ALA A 352 14.89 12.31 21.06
C ALA A 352 14.89 12.06 22.58
N VAL A 353 15.19 10.83 23.03
CA VAL A 353 15.28 10.51 24.46
C VAL A 353 16.40 11.31 25.14
N ALA A 354 17.60 11.39 24.54
CA ALA A 354 18.71 12.17 25.07
C ALA A 354 18.37 13.66 25.14
N SER A 355 17.67 14.18 24.12
CA SER A 355 17.15 15.54 24.09
C SER A 355 16.18 15.82 25.25
N ALA A 356 15.26 14.88 25.52
CA ALA A 356 14.32 15.00 26.64
C ALA A 356 15.03 14.98 28.02
N VAL A 357 16.08 14.12 28.17
CA VAL A 357 16.84 14.03 29.42
C VAL A 357 17.69 15.27 29.68
N THR A 358 18.26 15.87 28.64
CA THR A 358 19.16 17.04 28.76
C THR A 358 18.44 18.37 28.65
N ASP A 359 17.13 18.35 28.38
CA ASP A 359 16.30 19.54 28.11
C ASP A 359 16.89 20.44 27.00
N ARG A 360 17.50 19.83 25.99
CA ARG A 360 18.12 20.53 24.85
C ARG A 360 17.42 20.13 23.56
N PRO A 361 16.80 21.09 22.85
CA PRO A 361 16.11 20.79 21.61
C PRO A 361 17.10 20.46 20.48
N ILE A 362 16.68 19.59 19.58
CA ILE A 362 17.37 19.32 18.31
C ILE A 362 17.08 20.51 17.38
N PRO A 363 18.09 21.04 16.68
CA PRO A 363 17.88 22.13 15.73
C PRO A 363 16.83 21.78 14.67
N THR A 364 16.05 22.76 14.24
CA THR A 364 15.11 22.61 13.13
C THR A 364 15.86 22.32 11.83
N GLY A 365 15.22 21.60 10.90
CA GLY A 365 15.83 21.27 9.61
C GLY A 365 16.83 20.10 9.64
N VAL A 366 16.92 19.36 10.75
CA VAL A 366 17.75 18.15 10.89
C VAL A 366 16.89 16.89 10.80
N VAL A 367 17.26 15.94 9.96
CA VAL A 367 16.72 14.56 9.96
C VAL A 367 17.76 13.59 10.50
N ILE A 368 17.30 12.55 11.20
CA ILE A 368 18.17 11.60 11.89
C ILE A 368 17.78 10.18 11.46
N LEU A 369 18.75 9.45 10.92
CA LEU A 369 18.55 8.13 10.30
C LEU A 369 19.63 7.16 10.74
N GLY A 370 19.26 5.96 11.18
CA GLY A 370 20.23 4.93 11.50
C GLY A 370 19.64 3.84 12.39
N GLU A 371 20.10 2.61 12.19
CA GLU A 371 19.88 1.50 13.12
C GLU A 371 20.92 1.56 14.23
N VAL A 372 20.53 1.34 15.48
CA VAL A 372 21.44 1.30 16.63
C VAL A 372 21.60 -0.13 17.13
N GLY A 373 22.82 -0.62 17.15
CA GLY A 373 23.16 -1.92 17.70
C GLY A 373 23.43 -1.89 19.23
N LEU A 374 23.46 -3.05 19.87
CA LEU A 374 23.64 -3.19 21.32
C LEU A 374 25.02 -2.73 21.84
N ALA A 375 26.04 -2.69 20.96
CA ALA A 375 27.34 -2.13 21.31
C ALA A 375 27.39 -0.60 21.17
N GLY A 376 26.30 0.04 20.69
CA GLY A 376 26.20 1.46 20.47
C GLY A 376 26.67 1.92 19.08
N GLU A 377 26.95 0.97 18.19
CA GLU A 377 27.28 1.22 16.80
C GLU A 377 26.04 1.70 16.01
N VAL A 378 26.26 2.58 15.06
CA VAL A 378 25.22 3.03 14.11
C VAL A 378 25.42 2.29 12.80
N ARG A 379 24.38 1.58 12.37
CA ARG A 379 24.40 0.70 11.22
C ARG A 379 23.68 1.31 10.01
N ARG A 380 24.12 0.89 8.83
CA ARG A 380 23.51 1.27 7.56
C ARG A 380 22.03 0.86 7.52
N VAL A 381 21.24 1.70 6.87
CA VAL A 381 19.79 1.47 6.65
C VAL A 381 19.50 1.37 5.15
N SER A 382 18.50 0.61 4.79
CA SER A 382 18.10 0.44 3.40
C SER A 382 17.51 1.73 2.83
N GLY A 383 17.76 2.02 1.55
CA GLY A 383 17.15 3.13 0.82
C GLY A 383 17.55 4.52 1.33
N LEU A 384 18.73 4.68 1.92
CA LEU A 384 19.19 5.94 2.51
C LEU A 384 19.14 7.09 1.50
N GLY A 385 19.57 6.88 0.24
CA GLY A 385 19.51 7.90 -0.80
C GLY A 385 18.08 8.41 -1.06
N ARG A 386 17.06 7.53 -1.03
CA ARG A 386 15.65 7.92 -1.18
C ARG A 386 15.16 8.72 0.02
N ARG A 387 15.57 8.33 1.24
CA ARG A 387 15.23 9.04 2.48
C ARG A 387 15.80 10.45 2.48
N LEU A 388 17.06 10.59 2.08
CA LEU A 388 17.73 11.89 1.96
C LEU A 388 17.10 12.76 0.87
N ALA A 389 16.71 12.16 -0.27
CA ALA A 389 16.04 12.88 -1.34
C ALA A 389 14.68 13.45 -0.88
N GLU A 390 13.92 12.66 -0.12
CA GLU A 390 12.65 13.12 0.43
C GLU A 390 12.84 14.19 1.50
N ALA A 391 13.81 14.05 2.40
CA ALA A 391 14.14 15.06 3.39
C ALA A 391 14.54 16.40 2.72
N ALA A 392 15.42 16.34 1.72
CA ALA A 392 15.84 17.53 0.96
C ALA A 392 14.66 18.19 0.23
N ARG A 393 13.78 17.39 -0.39
CA ARG A 393 12.55 17.87 -1.07
C ARG A 393 11.64 18.64 -0.13
N LEU A 394 11.57 18.22 1.12
CA LEU A 394 10.74 18.83 2.17
C LEU A 394 11.44 19.95 2.93
N GLY A 395 12.63 20.37 2.49
CA GLY A 395 13.33 21.54 3.01
C GLY A 395 14.23 21.26 4.21
N PHE A 396 14.52 19.99 4.54
CA PHE A 396 15.53 19.66 5.53
C PHE A 396 16.92 19.92 4.96
N THR A 397 17.74 20.60 5.74
CA THR A 397 19.08 21.08 5.32
C THR A 397 20.22 20.26 5.87
N HIS A 398 19.98 19.46 6.91
CA HIS A 398 20.99 18.62 7.56
C HIS A 398 20.47 17.22 7.82
N ALA A 399 21.36 16.24 7.75
CA ALA A 399 21.07 14.85 8.09
C ALA A 399 22.18 14.23 8.93
N ILE A 400 21.80 13.48 9.97
CA ILE A 400 22.70 12.61 10.74
C ILE A 400 22.45 11.17 10.27
N THR A 401 23.45 10.50 9.73
CA THR A 401 23.28 9.18 9.10
C THR A 401 24.44 8.25 9.44
N PRO A 402 24.29 6.94 9.31
CA PRO A 402 25.44 6.04 9.24
C PRO A 402 26.29 6.31 7.99
N GLU A 403 27.48 5.75 7.98
CA GLU A 403 28.33 5.74 6.81
C GLU A 403 27.62 5.10 5.61
N HIS A 404 27.71 5.72 4.41
CA HIS A 404 26.96 5.29 3.22
C HIS A 404 27.75 5.58 1.94
N GLU A 405 27.32 4.93 0.85
CA GLU A 405 27.85 5.12 -0.51
C GLU A 405 26.82 5.79 -1.44
N ASP A 406 25.63 6.11 -0.91
CA ASP A 406 24.57 6.75 -1.68
C ASP A 406 24.94 8.18 -2.08
N THR A 407 24.45 8.63 -3.23
CA THR A 407 24.60 10.02 -3.68
C THR A 407 23.80 10.95 -2.79
N VAL A 408 24.45 11.95 -2.21
CA VAL A 408 23.78 12.99 -1.39
C VAL A 408 23.05 13.95 -2.32
N PRO A 409 21.75 14.18 -2.11
CA PRO A 409 20.98 15.17 -2.87
C PRO A 409 21.49 16.60 -2.65
N LYS A 410 21.26 17.47 -3.61
CA LYS A 410 21.56 18.91 -3.44
C LYS A 410 20.66 19.50 -2.36
N GLY A 411 21.20 20.39 -1.54
CA GLY A 411 20.45 21.15 -0.53
C GLY A 411 20.39 20.51 0.85
N ILE A 412 20.99 19.32 1.05
CA ILE A 412 21.12 18.70 2.36
C ILE A 412 22.59 18.38 2.65
N GLU A 413 23.07 18.79 3.83
CA GLU A 413 24.41 18.44 4.33
C GLU A 413 24.30 17.18 5.19
N VAL A 414 25.12 16.18 4.90
CA VAL A 414 25.08 14.89 5.60
C VAL A 414 26.28 14.77 6.52
N ARG A 415 25.98 14.53 7.81
CA ARG A 415 26.97 14.15 8.81
C ARG A 415 26.91 12.66 9.06
N THR A 416 27.96 11.96 8.72
CA THR A 416 28.09 10.54 8.99
C THR A 416 28.59 10.29 10.39
N VAL A 417 28.04 9.28 11.05
CA VAL A 417 28.40 8.83 12.41
C VAL A 417 28.54 7.32 12.44
N THR A 418 29.48 6.83 13.26
CA THR A 418 29.77 5.40 13.40
C THR A 418 29.15 4.81 14.68
N ASN A 419 28.90 5.63 15.65
CA ASN A 419 28.33 5.23 16.95
C ASN A 419 27.38 6.29 17.52
N LEU A 420 26.57 5.86 18.48
CA LEU A 420 25.57 6.69 19.10
C LEU A 420 26.16 7.90 19.85
N GLY A 421 27.37 7.76 20.43
CA GLY A 421 28.06 8.87 21.12
C GLY A 421 28.36 10.02 20.16
N GLU A 422 28.87 9.75 18.97
CA GLU A 422 29.12 10.76 17.93
C GLU A 422 27.82 11.46 17.49
N ALA A 423 26.73 10.70 17.35
CA ALA A 423 25.44 11.27 16.99
C ALA A 423 24.91 12.23 18.07
N LEU A 424 25.04 11.87 19.35
CA LEU A 424 24.65 12.73 20.46
C LEU A 424 25.53 13.99 20.57
N ASP A 425 26.85 13.86 20.38
CA ASP A 425 27.77 14.99 20.35
C ASP A 425 27.42 15.97 19.27
N TYR A 426 27.15 15.46 18.06
CA TYR A 426 26.77 16.30 16.92
C TYR A 426 25.43 17.00 17.13
N ALA A 427 24.47 16.32 17.72
CA ALA A 427 23.18 16.93 18.10
C ALA A 427 23.27 17.79 19.39
N HIS A 428 24.49 18.03 19.94
CA HIS A 428 24.74 18.77 21.18
C HIS A 428 24.04 18.19 22.42
N MET A 429 23.85 16.87 22.46
CA MET A 429 23.05 16.16 23.47
C MET A 429 23.88 15.38 24.50
N ARG A 430 25.21 15.46 24.53
CA ARG A 430 26.01 14.83 25.57
C ARG A 430 25.75 15.51 26.93
N ALA A 431 25.39 14.70 27.92
CA ALA A 431 25.43 15.16 29.31
C ALA A 431 26.91 15.43 29.68
N VAL A 432 27.19 16.63 30.18
CA VAL A 432 28.45 16.98 30.77
C VAL A 432 28.62 16.21 32.09
#